data_8a76399cc7656295b58023bd360a7806
#
_entry.id   8a76399cc7656295b58023bd360a7806
#
_cell.length_a   1.000
_cell.length_b   1.000
_cell.length_c   1.000
_cell.angle_alpha   90.00
_cell.angle_beta   90.00
_cell.angle_gamma   90.00
#
_symmetry.space_group_name_H-M   'P 1'
#
loop_
_entity.id
_entity.type
_entity.pdbx_description
1 polymer ?
#
loop_
_entity_poly.entity_id
_entity_poly.type
_entity_poly.pdbx_seq_one_letter_code
_entity_poly.pdbx_strand_id
1 'polypeptide(L)'
;MSLVQHVSSIYGVDREPELQDEITEQGSTLEHMVPIGRNLSYDPLPQPPLPPVDVTAVPPYKVSAARRIAQVIVTILACWLASGIVFGFAALKPVLIEEGVYRSLCTEEELRDGVEVCHEQDLKLNMFFTIGSITANISALPVGAMLDRYGSRVCGFAGCASLVAGCLLMAYTSSVDQFDGYIIGNFFLALGGTFVFVPSFQIANAFPKYAGTIVALVTGAFDASAAVYLFYRLLYEGSHRTFSLHKFFLIYLLVPAFILVSHLTIMLPADYQNLYHLEIKIEKAGDPTRDVHDSDDEIESEAERRRVRNERASRRRDRMRKLDEVLGDETERQHREQQEEERHMASGVWGALHGLSARQQMITPWFVLMTLLTVLQMLRMNYFIATVRTQYEYMLGSVHLADRINRFFDVALPAGGVLSTPFIGLLLDRLSVPEILACIVVLTTAIGVLNSVPTMWTGYLTVVLFVLVRPLYYSAMSDYATKVFGFATFGRVYGTIICVSGLVNFSQYGLDSLTHGPFAGNPMPINIFFATAGFVIGTALVVYVAVAGHKLKAQELALAQNEEWRRLIPEEDEYED
;
A
#
# COMPACT_ATOMS: atom_id res chain seq x y z
N MET A 1 5.42 -30.91 11.86
CA MET A 1 4.06 -31.11 11.28
C MET A 1 3.26 -29.86 11.64
N SER A 2 2.99 -29.01 10.64
CA SER A 2 2.30 -27.75 10.89
C SER A 2 0.82 -28.01 11.25
N LEU A 3 0.27 -27.20 12.14
CA LEU A 3 -1.14 -27.21 12.54
C LEU A 3 -2.11 -27.06 11.35
N VAL A 4 -1.65 -26.59 10.22
CA VAL A 4 -2.42 -26.44 8.97
C VAL A 4 -2.74 -27.79 8.32
N GLN A 5 -1.90 -28.80 8.48
CA GLN A 5 -2.15 -30.13 7.92
C GLN A 5 -3.27 -30.93 8.60
N HIS A 6 -3.66 -30.57 9.83
CA HIS A 6 -4.67 -31.31 10.57
C HIS A 6 -6.11 -30.78 10.41
N VAL A 7 -6.28 -29.55 9.89
CA VAL A 7 -7.60 -28.91 9.79
C VAL A 7 -8.27 -29.13 8.43
N SER A 8 -7.50 -29.40 7.37
CA SER A 8 -8.02 -29.55 6.01
C SER A 8 -8.71 -30.89 5.71
N SER A 9 -8.54 -31.90 6.57
CA SER A 9 -9.12 -33.24 6.31
C SER A 9 -10.59 -33.41 6.75
N ILE A 10 -11.22 -32.42 7.39
CA ILE A 10 -12.55 -32.58 8.03
C ILE A 10 -13.70 -31.93 7.25
N TYR A 11 -13.42 -31.03 6.29
CA TYR A 11 -14.49 -30.40 5.49
C TYR A 11 -14.47 -30.88 4.03
N GLY A 12 -14.99 -32.09 3.82
CA GLY A 12 -15.55 -32.46 2.54
C GLY A 12 -16.90 -31.74 2.36
N VAL A 13 -17.08 -31.19 1.16
CA VAL A 13 -18.29 -30.63 0.58
C VAL A 13 -18.35 -29.13 0.52
N ASP A 14 -17.67 -28.61 -0.48
CA ASP A 14 -18.26 -27.55 -1.28
C ASP A 14 -18.06 -27.92 -2.76
N ARG A 15 -19.18 -28.15 -3.43
CA ARG A 15 -19.24 -28.40 -4.86
C ARG A 15 -18.76 -27.13 -5.57
N GLU A 16 -17.54 -27.18 -6.08
CA GLU A 16 -17.04 -26.11 -6.95
C GLU A 16 -17.75 -26.11 -8.31
N PRO A 17 -17.93 -24.94 -8.94
CA PRO A 17 -18.57 -24.80 -10.26
C PRO A 17 -17.84 -25.52 -11.41
N GLU A 18 -16.62 -26.01 -11.20
CA GLU A 18 -15.91 -26.83 -12.20
C GLU A 18 -16.54 -28.19 -12.48
N LEU A 19 -17.48 -28.65 -11.61
CA LEU A 19 -18.28 -29.86 -11.85
C LEU A 19 -19.52 -29.58 -12.72
N GLN A 20 -19.92 -28.34 -12.91
CA GLN A 20 -21.08 -28.03 -13.75
C GLN A 20 -20.80 -28.14 -15.25
N ASP A 21 -19.56 -27.96 -15.68
CA ASP A 21 -19.20 -28.09 -17.09
C ASP A 21 -19.09 -29.55 -17.56
N GLU A 22 -18.90 -30.51 -16.62
CA GLU A 22 -18.90 -31.93 -16.96
C GLU A 22 -20.30 -32.60 -16.85
N ILE A 23 -21.29 -31.98 -16.17
CA ILE A 23 -22.63 -32.57 -15.94
C ILE A 23 -23.64 -32.17 -17.02
N THR A 24 -23.30 -31.26 -17.93
CA THR A 24 -24.23 -30.78 -18.96
C THR A 24 -24.42 -31.76 -20.12
N GLU A 25 -23.68 -32.87 -20.17
CA GLU A 25 -23.81 -33.87 -21.26
C GLU A 25 -24.57 -35.14 -20.93
N GLN A 26 -25.01 -35.38 -19.68
CA GLN A 26 -25.87 -36.56 -19.43
C GLN A 26 -26.97 -36.22 -18.42
N GLY A 27 -28.16 -35.99 -18.96
CA GLY A 27 -29.39 -35.92 -18.17
C GLY A 27 -29.84 -37.28 -17.72
N SER A 28 -30.19 -37.39 -16.43
CA SER A 28 -31.43 -38.00 -15.98
C SER A 28 -31.51 -38.09 -14.45
N THR A 29 -32.64 -37.65 -13.97
CA THR A 29 -33.22 -37.75 -12.62
C THR A 29 -32.99 -39.07 -11.89
N LEU A 30 -32.64 -38.97 -10.59
CA LEU A 30 -33.32 -39.75 -9.53
C LEU A 30 -32.89 -39.25 -8.13
N GLU A 31 -33.88 -38.78 -7.38
CA GLU A 31 -33.80 -38.54 -5.94
C GLU A 31 -33.56 -39.85 -5.19
N HIS A 32 -32.48 -39.91 -4.40
CA HIS A 32 -32.42 -40.85 -3.29
C HIS A 32 -31.84 -40.16 -2.06
N MET A 33 -32.68 -40.03 -1.04
CA MET A 33 -32.33 -39.64 0.31
C MET A 33 -31.31 -40.63 0.90
N VAL A 34 -30.13 -40.14 1.24
CA VAL A 34 -29.13 -40.84 2.05
C VAL A 34 -29.22 -40.29 3.49
N PRO A 35 -29.30 -41.13 4.52
CA PRO A 35 -29.37 -40.67 5.90
C PRO A 35 -28.04 -40.06 6.33
N ILE A 36 -28.10 -38.81 6.78
CA ILE A 36 -26.97 -38.05 7.32
C ILE A 36 -26.62 -38.64 8.69
N GLY A 37 -25.56 -39.43 8.77
CA GLY A 37 -24.91 -39.77 10.02
C GLY A 37 -24.29 -38.51 10.63
N ARG A 38 -24.86 -38.00 11.72
CA ARG A 38 -24.27 -36.91 12.51
C ARG A 38 -23.05 -37.45 13.25
N ASN A 39 -21.86 -37.19 12.74
CA ASN A 39 -20.67 -37.26 13.55
C ASN A 39 -20.61 -35.94 14.37
N LEU A 40 -20.78 -36.07 15.68
CA LEU A 40 -20.59 -34.98 16.63
C LEU A 40 -19.09 -34.67 16.71
N SER A 41 -18.65 -33.70 15.94
CA SER A 41 -17.33 -33.07 16.12
C SER A 41 -17.48 -31.94 17.13
N TYR A 42 -16.75 -32.05 18.21
CA TYR A 42 -16.68 -31.03 19.25
C TYR A 42 -15.65 -29.98 18.84
N ASP A 43 -16.06 -29.02 18.02
CA ASP A 43 -15.24 -27.86 17.68
C ASP A 43 -15.95 -26.59 18.19
N PRO A 44 -15.45 -25.97 19.30
CA PRO A 44 -16.17 -24.90 19.98
C PRO A 44 -16.07 -23.53 19.31
N LEU A 45 -15.38 -23.38 18.18
CA LEU A 45 -15.23 -22.09 17.51
C LEU A 45 -15.75 -22.19 16.06
N PRO A 46 -16.80 -21.43 15.70
CA PRO A 46 -17.16 -21.30 14.30
C PRO A 46 -16.00 -20.63 13.56
N GLN A 47 -15.40 -21.35 12.62
CA GLN A 47 -14.39 -20.77 11.74
C GLN A 47 -15.02 -19.56 11.01
N PRO A 48 -14.28 -18.45 10.88
CA PRO A 48 -14.77 -17.33 10.10
C PRO A 48 -15.07 -17.82 8.68
N PRO A 49 -16.19 -17.39 8.08
CA PRO A 49 -16.54 -17.79 6.73
C PRO A 49 -15.37 -17.47 5.81
N LEU A 50 -14.89 -18.47 5.07
CA LEU A 50 -13.87 -18.27 4.04
C LEU A 50 -14.35 -17.13 3.12
N PRO A 51 -13.48 -16.18 2.77
CA PRO A 51 -13.87 -15.14 1.83
C PRO A 51 -14.38 -15.80 0.55
N PRO A 52 -15.47 -15.29 -0.04
CA PRO A 52 -16.06 -15.89 -1.23
C PRO A 52 -14.97 -16.02 -2.30
N VAL A 53 -14.85 -17.22 -2.87
CA VAL A 53 -13.90 -17.45 -3.97
C VAL A 53 -14.34 -16.59 -5.13
N ASP A 54 -13.49 -15.66 -5.56
CA ASP A 54 -13.77 -14.87 -6.75
C ASP A 54 -13.64 -15.78 -7.99
N VAL A 55 -14.78 -16.27 -8.45
CA VAL A 55 -14.88 -17.22 -9.58
C VAL A 55 -14.34 -16.59 -10.87
N THR A 56 -14.28 -15.26 -10.93
CA THR A 56 -13.83 -14.51 -12.10
C THR A 56 -12.31 -14.32 -12.16
N ALA A 57 -11.59 -14.54 -11.04
CA ALA A 57 -10.16 -14.30 -10.96
C ALA A 57 -9.35 -15.32 -11.80
N VAL A 58 -8.33 -14.82 -12.51
CA VAL A 58 -7.52 -15.60 -13.45
C VAL A 58 -6.29 -16.18 -12.78
N PRO A 59 -6.06 -17.50 -12.83
CA PRO A 59 -4.83 -18.09 -12.32
C PRO A 59 -3.60 -17.61 -13.11
N PRO A 60 -2.49 -17.23 -12.46
CA PRO A 60 -1.29 -16.71 -13.13
C PRO A 60 -0.70 -17.67 -14.18
N TYR A 61 -0.79 -18.98 -13.95
CA TYR A 61 -0.25 -19.99 -14.87
C TYR A 61 -1.01 -20.12 -16.20
N LYS A 62 -2.23 -19.54 -16.30
CA LYS A 62 -2.98 -19.48 -17.58
C LYS A 62 -2.52 -18.32 -18.48
N VAL A 63 -1.69 -17.40 -17.97
CA VAL A 63 -1.20 -16.23 -18.70
C VAL A 63 0.29 -16.39 -18.99
N SER A 64 0.70 -16.12 -20.23
CA SER A 64 2.11 -16.24 -20.63
C SER A 64 3.03 -15.34 -19.80
N ALA A 65 4.23 -15.81 -19.50
CA ALA A 65 5.22 -15.05 -18.71
C ALA A 65 5.54 -13.69 -19.34
N ALA A 66 5.66 -13.61 -20.66
CA ALA A 66 5.90 -12.35 -21.37
C ALA A 66 4.78 -11.33 -21.13
N ARG A 67 3.51 -11.76 -21.17
CA ARG A 67 2.37 -10.87 -20.88
C ARG A 67 2.36 -10.41 -19.43
N ARG A 68 2.64 -11.31 -18.48
CA ARG A 68 2.74 -10.97 -17.05
C ARG A 68 3.84 -9.94 -16.79
N ILE A 69 5.02 -10.12 -17.39
CA ILE A 69 6.14 -9.16 -17.31
C ILE A 69 5.71 -7.80 -17.90
N ALA A 70 5.10 -7.80 -19.09
CA ALA A 70 4.61 -6.57 -19.70
C ALA A 70 3.61 -5.82 -18.80
N GLN A 71 2.70 -6.55 -18.14
CA GLN A 71 1.74 -5.98 -17.18
C GLN A 71 2.43 -5.32 -15.98
N VAL A 72 3.44 -5.98 -15.40
CA VAL A 72 4.23 -5.42 -14.28
C VAL A 72 4.94 -4.15 -14.73
N ILE A 73 5.62 -4.16 -15.89
CA ILE A 73 6.34 -2.99 -16.42
C ILE A 73 5.37 -1.83 -16.66
N VAL A 74 4.25 -2.09 -17.31
CA VAL A 74 3.22 -1.06 -17.59
C VAL A 74 2.64 -0.49 -16.30
N THR A 75 2.38 -1.33 -15.29
CA THR A 75 1.89 -0.89 -13.99
C THR A 75 2.89 0.01 -13.28
N ILE A 76 4.18 -0.36 -13.26
CA ILE A 76 5.25 0.45 -12.68
C ILE A 76 5.35 1.80 -13.41
N LEU A 77 5.31 1.81 -14.75
CA LEU A 77 5.33 3.05 -15.53
C LEU A 77 4.10 3.92 -15.27
N ALA A 78 2.91 3.33 -15.19
CA ALA A 78 1.68 4.06 -14.87
C ALA A 78 1.76 4.68 -13.47
N CYS A 79 2.25 3.95 -12.48
CA CYS A 79 2.48 4.47 -11.13
C CYS A 79 3.51 5.60 -11.15
N TRP A 80 4.63 5.42 -11.82
CA TRP A 80 5.65 6.47 -11.91
C TRP A 80 5.12 7.76 -12.55
N LEU A 81 4.34 7.62 -13.61
CA LEU A 81 3.82 8.79 -14.34
C LEU A 81 2.66 9.49 -13.64
N ALA A 82 1.82 8.80 -12.85
CA ALA A 82 0.53 9.36 -12.43
C ALA A 82 0.21 9.26 -10.93
N SER A 83 0.79 8.32 -10.18
CA SER A 83 0.24 7.99 -8.85
C SER A 83 0.58 9.01 -7.76
N GLY A 84 1.79 9.55 -7.75
CA GLY A 84 2.30 10.43 -6.69
C GLY A 84 2.64 11.85 -7.16
N ILE A 85 2.15 12.28 -8.33
CA ILE A 85 2.51 13.56 -8.95
C ILE A 85 2.30 14.76 -8.03
N VAL A 86 1.24 14.76 -7.21
CA VAL A 86 0.92 15.86 -6.28
C VAL A 86 2.01 16.10 -5.24
N PHE A 87 2.82 15.11 -4.92
CA PHE A 87 3.95 15.23 -3.98
C PHE A 87 5.19 15.91 -4.59
N GLY A 88 5.20 16.15 -5.91
CA GLY A 88 6.18 16.99 -6.59
C GLY A 88 5.90 18.49 -6.49
N PHE A 89 4.98 18.93 -5.64
CA PHE A 89 4.53 20.32 -5.50
C PHE A 89 5.68 21.30 -5.24
N ALA A 90 6.70 20.91 -4.49
CA ALA A 90 7.86 21.77 -4.22
C ALA A 90 8.56 22.21 -5.52
N ALA A 91 8.60 21.37 -6.55
CA ALA A 91 9.11 21.71 -7.86
C ALA A 91 8.10 22.53 -8.70
N LEU A 92 6.81 22.30 -8.54
CA LEU A 92 5.75 23.01 -9.28
C LEU A 92 5.52 24.42 -8.75
N LYS A 93 5.56 24.63 -7.43
CA LYS A 93 5.23 25.91 -6.78
C LYS A 93 5.96 27.13 -7.36
N PRO A 94 7.29 27.10 -7.61
CA PRO A 94 7.99 28.22 -8.23
C PRO A 94 7.45 28.57 -9.62
N VAL A 95 7.11 27.57 -10.43
CA VAL A 95 6.53 27.79 -11.77
C VAL A 95 5.15 28.44 -11.68
N LEU A 96 4.30 28.01 -10.74
CA LEU A 96 2.98 28.63 -10.50
C LEU A 96 3.12 30.11 -10.08
N ILE A 97 4.13 30.44 -9.27
CA ILE A 97 4.42 31.81 -8.84
C ILE A 97 4.85 32.65 -10.05
N GLU A 98 5.78 32.14 -10.87
CA GLU A 98 6.28 32.85 -12.05
C GLU A 98 5.20 33.03 -13.14
N GLU A 99 4.27 32.07 -13.29
CA GLU A 99 3.11 32.21 -14.18
C GLU A 99 2.01 33.12 -13.59
N GLY A 100 2.20 33.66 -12.37
CA GLY A 100 1.29 34.59 -11.73
C GLY A 100 0.01 33.96 -11.19
N VAL A 101 0.00 32.64 -10.94
CA VAL A 101 -1.16 31.95 -10.36
C VAL A 101 -1.46 32.55 -8.99
N TYR A 102 -2.72 32.95 -8.78
CA TYR A 102 -3.21 33.65 -7.56
C TYR A 102 -2.56 35.01 -7.27
N ARG A 103 -1.82 35.60 -8.21
CA ARG A 103 -1.21 36.93 -8.05
C ARG A 103 -2.25 38.03 -7.80
N SER A 104 -3.47 37.84 -8.28
CA SER A 104 -4.60 38.76 -8.07
C SER A 104 -5.06 38.87 -6.61
N LEU A 105 -4.61 37.97 -5.74
CA LEU A 105 -4.92 38.03 -4.29
C LEU A 105 -3.98 38.99 -3.53
N CYS A 106 -2.86 39.43 -4.16
CA CYS A 106 -1.93 40.36 -3.55
C CYS A 106 -2.51 41.77 -3.52
N THR A 107 -2.21 42.53 -2.46
CA THR A 107 -2.62 43.92 -2.33
C THR A 107 -1.83 44.82 -3.30
N GLU A 108 -2.41 45.97 -3.65
CA GLU A 108 -1.74 46.92 -4.53
C GLU A 108 -0.42 47.48 -3.94
N GLU A 109 -0.31 47.55 -2.62
CA GLU A 109 0.89 47.97 -1.91
C GLU A 109 2.00 46.93 -2.05
N GLU A 110 1.72 45.66 -1.81
CA GLU A 110 2.68 44.55 -2.00
C GLU A 110 3.17 44.44 -3.45
N LEU A 111 2.28 44.70 -4.41
CA LEU A 111 2.63 44.69 -5.84
C LEU A 111 3.55 45.88 -6.21
N ARG A 112 3.34 47.06 -5.60
CA ARG A 112 4.20 48.24 -5.79
C ARG A 112 5.56 48.08 -5.15
N ASP A 113 5.62 47.42 -3.97
CA ASP A 113 6.86 47.14 -3.24
C ASP A 113 7.70 46.01 -3.90
N GLY A 114 7.18 45.41 -4.98
CA GLY A 114 7.89 44.38 -5.73
C GLY A 114 8.00 43.03 -4.98
N VAL A 115 7.11 42.77 -4.04
CA VAL A 115 7.06 41.50 -3.31
C VAL A 115 6.88 40.33 -4.29
N GLU A 116 7.78 39.37 -4.28
CA GLU A 116 7.78 38.24 -5.21
C GLU A 116 6.57 37.34 -4.98
N VAL A 117 6.23 37.06 -3.72
CA VAL A 117 5.10 36.24 -3.29
C VAL A 117 4.44 36.90 -2.08
N CYS A 118 3.16 37.27 -2.18
CA CYS A 118 2.42 37.79 -1.03
C CYS A 118 1.86 36.68 -0.16
N HIS A 119 1.49 37.03 1.08
CA HIS A 119 0.99 36.10 2.06
C HIS A 119 -0.24 35.28 1.58
N GLU A 120 -1.23 35.97 1.01
CA GLU A 120 -2.49 35.34 0.54
C GLU A 120 -2.23 34.39 -0.65
N GLN A 121 -1.32 34.76 -1.56
CA GLN A 121 -0.89 33.91 -2.66
C GLN A 121 -0.21 32.63 -2.15
N ASP A 122 0.69 32.75 -1.18
CA ASP A 122 1.41 31.62 -0.60
C ASP A 122 0.48 30.67 0.12
N LEU A 123 -0.44 31.19 0.94
CA LEU A 123 -1.48 30.38 1.61
C LEU A 123 -2.34 29.60 0.60
N LYS A 124 -2.74 30.26 -0.49
CA LYS A 124 -3.58 29.63 -1.52
C LYS A 124 -2.83 28.53 -2.28
N LEU A 125 -1.55 28.76 -2.59
CA LEU A 125 -0.69 27.73 -3.20
C LEU A 125 -0.46 26.54 -2.26
N ASN A 126 -0.26 26.77 -0.97
CA ASN A 126 -0.13 25.70 0.00
C ASN A 126 -1.44 24.92 0.19
N MET A 127 -2.59 25.63 0.11
CA MET A 127 -3.91 25.00 0.11
C MET A 127 -4.12 24.08 -1.12
N PHE A 128 -3.62 24.49 -2.30
CA PHE A 128 -3.62 23.64 -3.50
C PHE A 128 -2.93 22.29 -3.22
N PHE A 129 -1.73 22.30 -2.64
CA PHE A 129 -1.03 21.08 -2.26
C PHE A 129 -1.78 20.28 -1.20
N THR A 130 -2.29 20.95 -0.17
CA THR A 130 -2.99 20.33 0.95
C THR A 130 -4.22 19.55 0.47
N ILE A 131 -5.03 20.14 -0.43
CA ILE A 131 -6.21 19.46 -1.01
C ILE A 131 -5.79 18.24 -1.82
N GLY A 132 -4.74 18.33 -2.64
CA GLY A 132 -4.23 17.19 -3.39
C GLY A 132 -3.77 16.04 -2.47
N SER A 133 -2.99 16.35 -1.45
CA SER A 133 -2.50 15.37 -0.48
C SER A 133 -3.63 14.72 0.33
N ILE A 134 -4.60 15.51 0.79
CA ILE A 134 -5.78 15.01 1.52
C ILE A 134 -6.61 14.10 0.62
N THR A 135 -6.85 14.51 -0.62
CA THR A 135 -7.60 13.72 -1.60
C THR A 135 -6.94 12.38 -1.83
N ALA A 136 -5.61 12.35 -2.03
CA ALA A 136 -4.87 11.10 -2.21
C ALA A 136 -5.06 10.13 -1.02
N ASN A 137 -5.07 10.65 0.20
CA ASN A 137 -5.22 9.83 1.41
C ASN A 137 -6.66 9.38 1.66
N ILE A 138 -7.64 10.30 1.60
CA ILE A 138 -9.05 9.98 1.89
C ILE A 138 -9.64 9.09 0.81
N SER A 139 -9.29 9.31 -0.46
CA SER A 139 -9.81 8.52 -1.57
C SER A 139 -9.34 7.07 -1.58
N ALA A 140 -8.31 6.72 -0.81
CA ALA A 140 -7.85 5.33 -0.70
C ALA A 140 -8.94 4.36 -0.20
N LEU A 141 -9.83 4.80 0.71
CA LEU A 141 -10.95 4.00 1.19
C LEU A 141 -12.01 3.72 0.11
N PRO A 142 -12.63 4.75 -0.52
CA PRO A 142 -13.63 4.50 -1.56
C PRO A 142 -13.03 3.83 -2.80
N VAL A 143 -11.77 4.12 -3.17
CA VAL A 143 -11.08 3.44 -4.28
C VAL A 143 -10.86 1.97 -3.95
N GLY A 144 -10.43 1.63 -2.73
CA GLY A 144 -10.30 0.25 -2.26
C GLY A 144 -11.63 -0.50 -2.28
N ALA A 145 -12.72 0.12 -1.79
CA ALA A 145 -14.06 -0.46 -1.84
C ALA A 145 -14.55 -0.68 -3.29
N MET A 146 -14.20 0.22 -4.20
CA MET A 146 -14.51 0.09 -5.63
C MET A 146 -13.68 -1.02 -6.27
N LEU A 147 -12.41 -1.15 -5.89
CA LEU A 147 -11.53 -2.23 -6.32
C LEU A 147 -12.07 -3.60 -5.92
N ASP A 148 -12.43 -3.76 -4.64
CA ASP A 148 -12.96 -5.01 -4.10
C ASP A 148 -14.29 -5.44 -4.77
N ARG A 149 -15.08 -4.47 -5.24
CA ARG A 149 -16.40 -4.77 -5.83
C ARG A 149 -16.38 -4.90 -7.34
N TYR A 150 -15.55 -4.11 -8.04
CA TYR A 150 -15.60 -3.97 -9.49
C TYR A 150 -14.29 -4.34 -10.19
N GLY A 151 -13.23 -4.63 -9.42
CA GLY A 151 -11.92 -5.03 -9.94
C GLY A 151 -11.04 -3.87 -10.44
N SER A 152 -9.79 -4.21 -10.76
CA SER A 152 -8.74 -3.24 -11.12
C SER A 152 -9.03 -2.52 -12.45
N ARG A 153 -9.73 -3.17 -13.39
CA ARG A 153 -10.04 -2.59 -14.71
C ARG A 153 -10.98 -1.39 -14.61
N VAL A 154 -12.03 -1.49 -13.78
CA VAL A 154 -12.99 -0.38 -13.56
C VAL A 154 -12.29 0.77 -12.86
N CYS A 155 -11.45 0.48 -11.87
CA CYS A 155 -10.60 1.49 -11.22
C CYS A 155 -9.68 2.20 -12.23
N GLY A 156 -9.07 1.45 -13.17
CA GLY A 156 -8.24 2.03 -14.23
C GLY A 156 -9.00 3.02 -15.11
N PHE A 157 -10.23 2.71 -15.53
CA PHE A 157 -11.07 3.63 -16.30
C PHE A 157 -11.48 4.87 -15.50
N ALA A 158 -11.85 4.70 -14.24
CA ALA A 158 -12.16 5.82 -13.34
C ALA A 158 -10.94 6.73 -13.12
N GLY A 159 -9.75 6.11 -12.97
CA GLY A 159 -8.46 6.81 -12.89
C GLY A 159 -8.18 7.64 -14.14
N CYS A 160 -8.32 7.04 -15.33
CA CYS A 160 -8.16 7.76 -16.59
C CYS A 160 -9.11 8.95 -16.71
N ALA A 161 -10.39 8.76 -16.41
CA ALA A 161 -11.39 9.83 -16.46
C ALA A 161 -11.03 10.98 -15.49
N SER A 162 -10.63 10.64 -14.27
CA SER A 162 -10.20 11.62 -13.25
C SER A 162 -8.94 12.38 -13.71
N LEU A 163 -7.93 11.68 -14.23
CA LEU A 163 -6.69 12.32 -14.72
C LEU A 163 -6.99 13.25 -15.92
N VAL A 164 -7.83 12.84 -16.85
CA VAL A 164 -8.25 13.68 -18.00
C VAL A 164 -8.95 14.94 -17.49
N ALA A 165 -9.92 14.80 -16.58
CA ALA A 165 -10.61 15.95 -15.98
C ALA A 165 -9.63 16.89 -15.27
N GLY A 166 -8.70 16.35 -14.47
CA GLY A 166 -7.66 17.12 -13.80
C GLY A 166 -6.76 17.87 -14.78
N CYS A 167 -6.27 17.20 -15.83
CA CYS A 167 -5.42 17.83 -16.86
C CYS A 167 -6.14 18.96 -17.59
N LEU A 168 -7.39 18.76 -18.01
CA LEU A 168 -8.17 19.79 -18.71
C LEU A 168 -8.46 20.98 -17.80
N LEU A 169 -8.84 20.76 -16.55
CA LEU A 169 -9.05 21.84 -15.59
C LEU A 169 -7.76 22.64 -15.37
N MET A 170 -6.62 21.98 -15.15
CA MET A 170 -5.34 22.65 -14.99
C MET A 170 -4.89 23.39 -16.23
N ALA A 171 -5.18 22.85 -17.43
CA ALA A 171 -4.81 23.51 -18.69
C ALA A 171 -5.64 24.77 -18.98
N TYR A 172 -6.95 24.76 -18.69
CA TYR A 172 -7.87 25.82 -19.11
C TYR A 172 -8.34 26.74 -17.98
N THR A 173 -7.79 26.60 -16.76
CA THR A 173 -8.18 27.43 -15.61
C THR A 173 -8.05 28.93 -15.87
N SER A 174 -6.99 29.36 -16.55
CA SER A 174 -6.77 30.78 -16.90
C SER A 174 -7.85 31.36 -17.83
N SER A 175 -8.67 30.51 -18.46
CA SER A 175 -9.75 30.92 -19.36
C SER A 175 -11.13 30.99 -18.69
N VAL A 176 -11.24 30.61 -17.40
CA VAL A 176 -12.52 30.52 -16.68
C VAL A 176 -12.42 31.23 -15.33
N ASP A 177 -12.95 32.42 -15.24
CA ASP A 177 -12.88 33.25 -14.00
C ASP A 177 -13.92 32.85 -12.93
N GLN A 178 -14.84 31.94 -13.23
CA GLN A 178 -16.00 31.64 -12.37
C GLN A 178 -15.70 30.67 -11.22
N PHE A 179 -14.65 29.87 -11.30
CA PHE A 179 -14.28 28.90 -10.26
C PHE A 179 -12.77 28.63 -10.24
N ASP A 180 -12.26 28.19 -9.08
CA ASP A 180 -10.85 27.85 -8.91
C ASP A 180 -10.52 26.50 -9.54
N GLY A 181 -10.23 26.50 -10.84
CA GLY A 181 -9.92 25.28 -11.59
C GLY A 181 -8.57 24.66 -11.20
N TYR A 182 -7.66 25.39 -10.57
CA TYR A 182 -6.39 24.83 -10.09
C TYR A 182 -6.61 23.86 -8.95
N ILE A 183 -7.38 24.26 -7.94
CA ILE A 183 -7.70 23.42 -6.78
C ILE A 183 -8.52 22.20 -7.21
N ILE A 184 -9.55 22.40 -8.03
CA ILE A 184 -10.41 21.31 -8.51
C ILE A 184 -9.63 20.37 -9.45
N GLY A 185 -8.77 20.93 -10.32
CA GLY A 185 -7.88 20.15 -11.17
C GLY A 185 -6.93 19.26 -10.38
N ASN A 186 -6.31 19.81 -9.34
CA ASN A 186 -5.42 19.04 -8.46
C ASN A 186 -6.16 17.98 -7.65
N PHE A 187 -7.40 18.22 -7.22
CA PHE A 187 -8.27 17.20 -6.63
C PHE A 187 -8.45 16.01 -7.57
N PHE A 188 -8.77 16.25 -8.85
CA PHE A 188 -8.94 15.17 -9.83
C PHE A 188 -7.63 14.47 -10.19
N LEU A 189 -6.50 15.18 -10.22
CA LEU A 189 -5.18 14.57 -10.42
C LEU A 189 -4.83 13.63 -9.25
N ALA A 190 -5.05 14.07 -8.02
CA ALA A 190 -4.83 13.26 -6.82
C ALA A 190 -5.74 12.02 -6.78
N LEU A 191 -7.03 12.21 -7.06
CA LEU A 191 -8.01 11.12 -7.13
C LEU A 191 -7.63 10.10 -8.21
N GLY A 192 -7.29 10.57 -9.41
CA GLY A 192 -6.84 9.73 -10.52
C GLY A 192 -5.56 8.97 -10.18
N GLY A 193 -4.60 9.62 -9.52
CA GLY A 193 -3.39 8.98 -9.02
C GLY A 193 -3.67 7.86 -8.03
N THR A 194 -4.62 8.03 -7.11
CA THR A 194 -5.04 6.98 -6.17
C THR A 194 -5.72 5.81 -6.87
N PHE A 195 -6.54 6.07 -7.90
CA PHE A 195 -7.14 5.03 -8.74
C PHE A 195 -6.11 4.24 -9.55
N VAL A 196 -4.94 4.79 -9.83
CA VAL A 196 -3.82 4.07 -10.43
C VAL A 196 -3.06 3.28 -9.37
N PHE A 197 -2.75 3.89 -8.22
CA PHE A 197 -1.87 3.33 -7.20
C PHE A 197 -2.48 2.14 -6.45
N VAL A 198 -3.69 2.30 -5.90
CA VAL A 198 -4.30 1.27 -5.03
C VAL A 198 -4.49 -0.07 -5.76
N PRO A 199 -5.03 -0.12 -6.99
CA PRO A 199 -5.15 -1.37 -7.72
C PRO A 199 -3.80 -1.98 -8.15
N SER A 200 -2.75 -1.18 -8.26
CA SER A 200 -1.44 -1.63 -8.72
C SER A 200 -0.81 -2.70 -7.81
N PHE A 201 -1.18 -2.76 -6.55
CA PHE A 201 -0.70 -3.81 -5.65
C PHE A 201 -1.18 -5.21 -6.05
N GLN A 202 -2.33 -5.34 -6.72
CA GLN A 202 -2.84 -6.64 -7.17
C GLN A 202 -1.96 -7.30 -8.23
N ILE A 203 -1.12 -6.53 -8.95
CA ILE A 203 -0.21 -7.09 -9.94
C ILE A 203 0.87 -7.99 -9.32
N ALA A 204 1.13 -7.88 -8.01
CA ALA A 204 2.02 -8.77 -7.28
C ALA A 204 1.58 -10.24 -7.38
N ASN A 205 0.26 -10.48 -7.48
CA ASN A 205 -0.31 -11.82 -7.66
C ASN A 205 0.06 -12.45 -9.01
N ALA A 206 0.53 -11.68 -10.00
CA ALA A 206 1.05 -12.23 -11.27
C ALA A 206 2.32 -13.06 -11.09
N PHE A 207 3.13 -12.72 -10.08
CA PHE A 207 4.37 -13.41 -9.73
C PHE A 207 4.47 -13.61 -8.22
N PRO A 208 3.75 -14.56 -7.63
CA PRO A 208 3.72 -14.78 -6.18
C PRO A 208 5.12 -14.95 -5.56
N LYS A 209 6.03 -15.62 -6.26
CA LYS A 209 7.44 -15.80 -5.85
C LYS A 209 8.18 -14.46 -5.64
N TYR A 210 7.81 -13.42 -6.39
CA TYR A 210 8.45 -12.10 -6.37
C TYR A 210 7.50 -10.98 -5.90
N ALA A 211 6.42 -11.35 -5.19
CA ALA A 211 5.37 -10.42 -4.80
C ALA A 211 5.92 -9.22 -4.01
N GLY A 212 6.78 -9.46 -3.02
CA GLY A 212 7.42 -8.41 -2.23
C GLY A 212 8.25 -7.43 -3.06
N THR A 213 9.03 -7.95 -4.02
CA THR A 213 9.82 -7.12 -4.95
C THR A 213 8.92 -6.24 -5.81
N ILE A 214 7.82 -6.77 -6.34
CA ILE A 214 6.87 -6.03 -7.17
C ILE A 214 6.18 -4.94 -6.36
N VAL A 215 5.74 -5.23 -5.14
CA VAL A 215 5.17 -4.24 -4.21
C VAL A 215 6.17 -3.11 -3.94
N ALA A 216 7.43 -3.44 -3.68
CA ALA A 216 8.48 -2.44 -3.46
C ALA A 216 8.70 -1.56 -4.71
N LEU A 217 8.70 -2.16 -5.92
CA LEU A 217 8.83 -1.41 -7.17
C LEU A 217 7.64 -0.47 -7.42
N VAL A 218 6.41 -0.92 -7.14
CA VAL A 218 5.20 -0.09 -7.23
C VAL A 218 5.27 1.09 -6.26
N THR A 219 5.69 0.85 -5.02
CA THR A 219 5.84 1.90 -4.00
C THR A 219 6.97 2.88 -4.37
N GLY A 220 8.11 2.36 -4.84
CA GLY A 220 9.21 3.19 -5.33
C GLY A 220 8.81 4.04 -6.55
N ALA A 221 7.99 3.51 -7.46
CA ALA A 221 7.44 4.25 -8.59
C ALA A 221 6.49 5.37 -8.14
N PHE A 222 5.68 5.14 -7.11
CA PHE A 222 4.84 6.18 -6.49
C PHE A 222 5.69 7.34 -5.96
N ASP A 223 6.75 7.07 -5.21
CA ASP A 223 7.64 8.11 -4.70
C ASP A 223 8.39 8.84 -5.83
N ALA A 224 8.85 8.10 -6.85
CA ALA A 224 9.50 8.65 -8.03
C ALA A 224 8.56 9.52 -8.89
N SER A 225 7.26 9.37 -8.77
CA SER A 225 6.25 10.14 -9.52
C SER A 225 6.34 11.65 -9.26
N ALA A 226 6.86 12.07 -8.10
CA ALA A 226 7.14 13.47 -7.80
C ALA A 226 8.10 14.12 -8.81
N ALA A 227 8.95 13.33 -9.50
CA ALA A 227 9.85 13.83 -10.54
C ALA A 227 9.15 14.39 -11.78
N VAL A 228 7.88 14.06 -12.01
CA VAL A 228 7.12 14.58 -13.17
C VAL A 228 7.06 16.11 -13.15
N TYR A 229 6.79 16.72 -11.99
CA TYR A 229 6.81 18.17 -11.87
C TYR A 229 8.23 18.75 -11.88
N LEU A 230 9.24 18.00 -11.42
CA LEU A 230 10.63 18.41 -11.58
C LEU A 230 11.03 18.46 -13.06
N PHE A 231 10.68 17.43 -13.85
CA PHE A 231 10.94 17.44 -15.30
C PHE A 231 10.21 18.59 -16.01
N TYR A 232 8.96 18.86 -15.59
CA TYR A 232 8.24 20.02 -16.11
C TYR A 232 8.98 21.32 -15.81
N ARG A 233 9.41 21.53 -14.57
CA ARG A 233 10.18 22.73 -14.17
C ARG A 233 11.46 22.90 -14.99
N LEU A 234 12.23 21.82 -15.17
CA LEU A 234 13.45 21.85 -15.98
C LEU A 234 13.17 22.24 -17.44
N LEU A 235 12.07 21.73 -18.01
CA LEU A 235 11.63 22.10 -19.36
C LEU A 235 11.15 23.56 -19.43
N TYR A 236 10.46 24.04 -18.41
CA TYR A 236 9.99 25.41 -18.29
C TYR A 236 11.17 26.39 -18.24
N GLU A 237 12.14 26.16 -17.36
CA GLU A 237 13.36 26.93 -17.23
C GLU A 237 14.23 26.89 -18.52
N GLY A 238 14.42 25.68 -19.08
CA GLY A 238 15.22 25.47 -20.29
C GLY A 238 14.59 26.01 -21.57
N SER A 239 13.26 26.16 -21.62
CA SER A 239 12.54 26.74 -22.77
C SER A 239 12.40 28.28 -22.68
N HIS A 240 13.12 28.93 -21.78
CA HIS A 240 12.96 30.38 -21.51
C HIS A 240 11.49 30.76 -21.20
N ARG A 241 10.78 29.90 -20.40
CA ARG A 241 9.38 30.10 -19.95
C ARG A 241 8.32 30.01 -21.07
N THR A 242 8.69 29.51 -22.24
CA THR A 242 7.72 29.32 -23.35
C THR A 242 6.88 28.08 -23.21
N PHE A 243 7.31 27.12 -22.37
CA PHE A 243 6.59 25.86 -22.08
C PHE A 243 5.66 26.03 -20.88
N SER A 244 4.55 26.74 -21.07
CA SER A 244 3.58 27.11 -20.03
C SER A 244 2.87 25.90 -19.42
N LEU A 245 2.23 26.10 -18.25
CA LEU A 245 1.40 25.12 -17.54
C LEU A 245 0.30 24.52 -18.45
N HIS A 246 -0.34 25.37 -19.26
CA HIS A 246 -1.32 24.95 -20.27
C HIS A 246 -0.76 23.88 -21.23
N LYS A 247 0.42 24.14 -21.82
CA LYS A 247 1.07 23.19 -22.73
C LYS A 247 1.47 21.90 -22.04
N PHE A 248 1.98 22.01 -20.82
CA PHE A 248 2.36 20.84 -20.04
C PHE A 248 1.17 19.90 -19.82
N PHE A 249 0.04 20.40 -19.31
CA PHE A 249 -1.12 19.55 -19.01
C PHE A 249 -1.80 19.00 -20.27
N LEU A 250 -1.74 19.71 -21.39
CA LEU A 250 -2.20 19.16 -22.67
C LEU A 250 -1.33 17.98 -23.14
N ILE A 251 0.00 18.09 -23.02
CA ILE A 251 0.90 16.98 -23.34
C ILE A 251 0.73 15.85 -22.33
N TYR A 252 0.54 16.18 -21.05
CA TYR A 252 0.33 15.19 -20.01
C TYR A 252 -0.93 14.33 -20.20
N LEU A 253 -1.89 14.74 -21.03
CA LEU A 253 -3.01 13.89 -21.45
C LEU A 253 -2.57 12.59 -22.15
N LEU A 254 -1.33 12.51 -22.63
CA LEU A 254 -0.76 11.25 -23.13
C LEU A 254 -0.64 10.18 -22.03
N VAL A 255 -0.51 10.58 -20.74
CA VAL A 255 -0.42 9.64 -19.62
C VAL A 255 -1.74 8.89 -19.39
N PRO A 256 -2.90 9.54 -19.18
CA PRO A 256 -4.15 8.81 -19.10
C PRO A 256 -4.51 8.06 -20.41
N ALA A 257 -4.10 8.55 -21.57
CA ALA A 257 -4.25 7.83 -22.83
C ALA A 257 -3.42 6.53 -22.83
N PHE A 258 -2.15 6.58 -22.40
CA PHE A 258 -1.29 5.41 -22.22
C PHE A 258 -1.90 4.39 -21.25
N ILE A 259 -2.41 4.84 -20.09
CA ILE A 259 -3.05 3.98 -19.10
C ILE A 259 -4.31 3.33 -19.71
N LEU A 260 -5.14 4.10 -20.39
CA LEU A 260 -6.35 3.60 -21.05
C LEU A 260 -6.04 2.52 -22.09
N VAL A 261 -5.09 2.79 -22.99
CA VAL A 261 -4.66 1.82 -24.03
C VAL A 261 -4.12 0.55 -23.36
N SER A 262 -3.34 0.71 -22.29
CA SER A 262 -2.79 -0.43 -21.54
C SER A 262 -3.88 -1.30 -20.91
N HIS A 263 -4.92 -0.69 -20.32
CA HIS A 263 -6.07 -1.42 -19.78
C HIS A 263 -6.93 -2.11 -20.85
N LEU A 264 -6.95 -1.57 -22.06
CA LEU A 264 -7.70 -2.17 -23.18
C LEU A 264 -6.93 -3.33 -23.85
N THR A 265 -5.58 -3.30 -23.86
CA THR A 265 -4.76 -4.22 -24.67
C THR A 265 -3.97 -5.23 -23.85
N ILE A 266 -3.26 -4.77 -22.80
CA ILE A 266 -2.27 -5.57 -22.05
C ILE A 266 -2.89 -6.16 -20.80
N MET A 267 -3.64 -5.35 -20.02
CA MET A 267 -4.23 -5.79 -18.77
C MET A 267 -5.33 -6.83 -18.99
N LEU A 268 -5.54 -7.67 -17.99
CA LEU A 268 -6.62 -8.65 -18.03
C LEU A 268 -7.96 -7.98 -17.71
N PRO A 269 -9.07 -8.54 -18.18
CA PRO A 269 -10.40 -8.09 -17.78
C PRO A 269 -10.72 -8.44 -16.32
N ALA A 270 -10.07 -9.45 -15.76
CA ALA A 270 -10.23 -9.91 -14.38
C ALA A 270 -8.87 -9.92 -13.67
N ASP A 271 -8.90 -9.80 -12.35
CA ASP A 271 -7.72 -9.76 -11.50
C ASP A 271 -7.09 -11.16 -11.34
N TYR A 272 -5.82 -11.20 -10.91
CA TYR A 272 -5.15 -12.46 -10.62
C TYR A 272 -5.63 -13.07 -9.31
N GLN A 273 -5.68 -14.41 -9.26
CA GLN A 273 -5.97 -15.12 -8.02
C GLN A 273 -4.89 -14.87 -6.97
N ASN A 274 -5.33 -14.72 -5.71
CA ASN A 274 -4.44 -14.57 -4.57
C ASN A 274 -3.61 -15.85 -4.33
N LEU A 275 -2.42 -15.67 -3.73
CA LEU A 275 -1.53 -16.76 -3.34
C LEU A 275 -2.24 -17.81 -2.47
N TYR A 276 -2.99 -17.37 -1.47
CA TYR A 276 -3.76 -18.25 -0.58
C TYR A 276 -4.71 -19.21 -1.34
N HIS A 277 -5.45 -18.69 -2.32
CA HIS A 277 -6.32 -19.54 -3.14
C HIS A 277 -5.56 -20.50 -4.07
N LEU A 278 -4.34 -20.11 -4.47
CA LEU A 278 -3.46 -21.00 -5.25
C LEU A 278 -2.88 -22.12 -4.38
N GLU A 279 -2.54 -21.86 -3.14
CA GLU A 279 -2.06 -22.85 -2.17
C GLU A 279 -3.11 -23.87 -1.83
N ILE A 280 -4.37 -23.46 -1.59
CA ILE A 280 -5.51 -24.40 -1.44
C ILE A 280 -5.68 -25.28 -2.70
N LYS A 281 -5.48 -24.71 -3.89
CA LYS A 281 -5.56 -25.50 -5.13
C LYS A 281 -4.41 -26.49 -5.27
N ILE A 282 -3.21 -26.17 -4.79
CA ILE A 282 -2.07 -27.10 -4.73
C ILE A 282 -2.39 -28.26 -3.79
N GLU A 283 -2.86 -27.98 -2.59
CA GLU A 283 -3.20 -28.98 -1.60
C GLU A 283 -4.27 -29.94 -2.17
N LYS A 284 -5.35 -29.38 -2.73
CA LYS A 284 -6.39 -30.17 -3.40
C LYS A 284 -5.89 -30.93 -4.63
N ALA A 285 -4.94 -30.36 -5.39
CA ALA A 285 -4.39 -31.02 -6.56
C ALA A 285 -3.32 -32.09 -6.20
N GLY A 286 -2.69 -31.98 -5.04
CA GLY A 286 -1.74 -32.95 -4.51
C GLY A 286 -2.38 -34.23 -3.98
N ASP A 287 -3.66 -34.20 -3.60
CA ASP A 287 -4.37 -35.32 -2.98
C ASP A 287 -4.66 -36.46 -3.98
N PRO A 288 -3.97 -37.62 -3.84
CA PRO A 288 -4.16 -38.77 -4.73
C PRO A 288 -5.53 -39.50 -4.51
N THR A 289 -6.19 -39.26 -3.37
CA THR A 289 -7.49 -39.90 -3.08
C THR A 289 -8.57 -39.40 -4.04
N ARG A 290 -8.40 -38.19 -4.59
CA ARG A 290 -9.31 -37.62 -5.58
C ARG A 290 -9.24 -38.23 -6.98
N ASP A 291 -8.29 -39.09 -7.25
CA ASP A 291 -8.24 -39.87 -8.50
C ASP A 291 -9.24 -41.04 -8.48
N VAL A 292 -9.75 -41.40 -7.29
CA VAL A 292 -10.72 -42.49 -7.09
C VAL A 292 -12.09 -41.88 -6.77
N HIS A 293 -13.08 -42.22 -7.55
CA HIS A 293 -14.46 -41.79 -7.35
C HIS A 293 -15.36 -43.02 -7.07
N ASP A 294 -16.41 -42.85 -6.28
CA ASP A 294 -17.39 -43.89 -6.01
C ASP A 294 -18.08 -44.40 -7.30
N SER A 295 -18.20 -43.49 -8.30
CA SER A 295 -18.72 -43.85 -9.63
C SER A 295 -17.81 -44.80 -10.42
N ASP A 296 -16.54 -44.99 -10.01
CA ASP A 296 -15.64 -45.95 -10.66
C ASP A 296 -16.09 -47.41 -10.45
N ASP A 297 -16.89 -47.66 -9.42
CA ASP A 297 -17.42 -48.97 -9.12
C ASP A 297 -18.54 -49.39 -10.10
N GLU A 298 -19.15 -48.43 -10.80
CA GLU A 298 -20.12 -48.69 -11.89
C GLU A 298 -19.46 -49.16 -13.19
N ILE A 299 -18.12 -49.03 -13.31
CA ILE A 299 -17.36 -49.44 -14.50
C ILE A 299 -17.08 -50.96 -14.38
N GLU A 300 -17.75 -51.78 -15.22
CA GLU A 300 -17.61 -53.23 -15.22
C GLU A 300 -16.20 -53.73 -15.56
N SER A 301 -15.48 -53.00 -16.44
CA SER A 301 -14.13 -53.39 -16.88
C SER A 301 -13.05 -52.84 -15.96
N GLU A 302 -12.29 -53.75 -15.32
CA GLU A 302 -11.15 -53.36 -14.47
C GLU A 302 -10.04 -52.63 -15.26
N ALA A 303 -9.85 -52.98 -16.53
CA ALA A 303 -8.89 -52.33 -17.41
C ALA A 303 -9.31 -50.86 -17.73
N GLU A 304 -10.60 -50.64 -17.92
CA GLU A 304 -11.17 -49.33 -18.19
C GLU A 304 -11.14 -48.45 -16.93
N ARG A 305 -11.48 -49.00 -15.76
CA ARG A 305 -11.35 -48.34 -14.46
C ARG A 305 -9.91 -47.85 -14.19
N ARG A 306 -8.92 -48.70 -14.45
CA ARG A 306 -7.49 -48.35 -14.34
C ARG A 306 -7.11 -47.24 -15.33
N ARG A 307 -7.64 -47.28 -16.55
CA ARG A 307 -7.39 -46.25 -17.56
C ARG A 307 -7.90 -44.87 -17.13
N VAL A 308 -9.15 -44.82 -16.64
CA VAL A 308 -9.76 -43.58 -16.15
C VAL A 308 -9.01 -43.00 -14.96
N ARG A 309 -8.64 -43.85 -13.98
CA ARG A 309 -7.82 -43.42 -12.82
C ARG A 309 -6.44 -42.92 -13.25
N ASN A 310 -5.78 -43.58 -14.20
CA ASN A 310 -4.49 -43.15 -14.73
C ASN A 310 -4.58 -41.81 -15.49
N GLU A 311 -5.67 -41.59 -16.20
CA GLU A 311 -5.92 -40.34 -16.91
C GLU A 311 -6.15 -39.19 -15.92
N ARG A 312 -6.95 -39.40 -14.86
CA ARG A 312 -7.14 -38.42 -13.78
C ARG A 312 -5.81 -38.12 -13.08
N ALA A 313 -5.03 -39.13 -12.74
CA ALA A 313 -3.70 -38.97 -12.15
C ALA A 313 -2.72 -38.19 -13.06
N SER A 314 -2.80 -38.39 -14.39
CA SER A 314 -2.02 -37.62 -15.36
C SER A 314 -2.45 -36.15 -15.38
N ARG A 315 -3.76 -35.87 -15.45
CA ARG A 315 -4.30 -34.51 -15.41
C ARG A 315 -3.93 -33.79 -14.09
N ARG A 316 -3.96 -34.52 -12.95
CA ARG A 316 -3.53 -34.00 -11.65
C ARG A 316 -2.03 -33.62 -11.68
N ARG A 317 -1.16 -34.50 -12.18
CA ARG A 317 0.29 -34.23 -12.30
C ARG A 317 0.57 -33.04 -13.21
N ASP A 318 -0.14 -32.89 -14.33
CA ASP A 318 0.02 -31.75 -15.23
C ASP A 318 -0.44 -30.43 -14.57
N ARG A 319 -1.50 -30.47 -13.74
CA ARG A 319 -1.97 -29.32 -12.97
C ARG A 319 -0.94 -28.93 -11.91
N MET A 320 -0.39 -29.91 -11.17
CA MET A 320 0.67 -29.67 -10.19
C MET A 320 1.89 -29.03 -10.83
N ARG A 321 2.38 -29.56 -11.94
CA ARG A 321 3.53 -28.98 -12.65
C ARG A 321 3.31 -27.52 -13.05
N LYS A 322 2.11 -27.15 -13.52
CA LYS A 322 1.76 -25.78 -13.86
C LYS A 322 1.70 -24.85 -12.64
N LEU A 323 1.25 -25.39 -11.50
CA LEU A 323 1.23 -24.64 -10.24
C LEU A 323 2.64 -24.47 -9.69
N ASP A 324 3.47 -25.51 -9.74
CA ASP A 324 4.88 -25.45 -9.32
C ASP A 324 5.72 -24.49 -10.17
N GLU A 325 5.42 -24.37 -11.47
CA GLU A 325 6.05 -23.36 -12.34
C GLU A 325 5.81 -21.91 -11.86
N VAL A 326 4.65 -21.65 -11.26
CA VAL A 326 4.25 -20.32 -10.79
C VAL A 326 4.68 -20.03 -9.35
N LEU A 327 4.55 -21.03 -8.48
CA LEU A 327 4.78 -20.87 -7.04
C LEU A 327 6.16 -21.34 -6.59
N GLY A 328 6.91 -22.04 -7.47
CA GLY A 328 8.11 -22.77 -7.13
C GLY A 328 7.78 -24.20 -6.69
N ASP A 329 8.80 -25.04 -6.66
CA ASP A 329 8.66 -26.43 -6.22
C ASP A 329 8.37 -26.54 -4.71
N GLU A 330 8.09 -27.75 -4.25
CA GLU A 330 7.74 -28.00 -2.85
C GLU A 330 8.85 -27.59 -1.88
N THR A 331 10.10 -27.78 -2.26
CA THR A 331 11.26 -27.41 -1.43
C THR A 331 11.42 -25.89 -1.33
N GLU A 332 11.20 -25.16 -2.42
CA GLU A 332 11.20 -23.69 -2.42
C GLU A 332 10.03 -23.12 -1.61
N ARG A 333 8.86 -23.78 -1.63
CA ARG A 333 7.69 -23.38 -0.80
C ARG A 333 7.95 -23.62 0.67
N GLN A 334 8.44 -24.81 1.06
CA GLN A 334 8.79 -25.13 2.44
C GLN A 334 9.88 -24.20 2.99
N HIS A 335 10.88 -23.87 2.17
CA HIS A 335 11.92 -22.92 2.58
C HIS A 335 11.37 -21.51 2.79
N ARG A 336 10.39 -21.07 1.97
CA ARG A 336 9.71 -19.78 2.18
C ARG A 336 8.85 -19.80 3.44
N GLU A 337 8.08 -20.86 3.68
CA GLU A 337 7.29 -21.03 4.89
C GLU A 337 8.19 -20.97 6.15
N GLN A 338 9.32 -21.68 6.14
CA GLN A 338 10.29 -21.61 7.23
C GLN A 338 10.85 -20.21 7.42
N GLN A 339 11.24 -19.51 6.34
CA GLN A 339 11.70 -18.12 6.42
C GLN A 339 10.61 -17.17 6.93
N GLU A 340 9.36 -17.39 6.53
CA GLU A 340 8.24 -16.60 7.05
C GLU A 340 7.98 -16.90 8.53
N GLU A 341 8.03 -18.15 8.96
CA GLU A 341 7.94 -18.53 10.37
C GLU A 341 9.09 -17.90 11.18
N GLU A 342 10.33 -17.96 10.70
CA GLU A 342 11.47 -17.31 11.34
C GLU A 342 11.29 -15.79 11.44
N ARG A 343 10.77 -15.13 10.39
CA ARG A 343 10.44 -13.70 10.41
C ARG A 343 9.31 -13.39 11.39
N HIS A 344 8.29 -14.24 11.47
CA HIS A 344 7.19 -14.09 12.42
C HIS A 344 7.73 -14.15 13.86
N MET A 345 8.56 -15.12 14.16
CA MET A 345 9.20 -15.26 15.47
C MET A 345 10.14 -14.09 15.80
N ALA A 346 10.89 -13.61 14.79
CA ALA A 346 11.79 -12.46 14.94
C ALA A 346 11.05 -11.13 15.14
N SER A 347 9.83 -10.98 14.62
CA SER A 347 9.06 -9.73 14.72
C SER A 347 8.68 -9.34 16.14
N GLY A 348 8.48 -10.32 17.03
CA GLY A 348 8.12 -10.17 18.43
C GLY A 348 6.70 -9.67 18.71
N VAL A 349 5.90 -9.37 17.67
CA VAL A 349 4.54 -8.80 17.78
C VAL A 349 3.54 -9.46 16.83
N TRP A 350 3.95 -10.49 16.10
CA TRP A 350 3.09 -11.20 15.18
C TRP A 350 1.89 -11.81 15.90
N GLY A 351 0.71 -11.68 15.32
CA GLY A 351 -0.49 -12.29 15.88
C GLY A 351 -1.13 -11.54 17.05
N ALA A 352 -0.55 -10.43 17.53
CA ALA A 352 -0.98 -9.74 18.76
C ALA A 352 -2.49 -9.46 18.84
N LEU A 353 -3.13 -9.14 17.71
CA LEU A 353 -4.56 -8.83 17.62
C LEU A 353 -5.26 -9.65 16.52
N HIS A 354 -4.61 -10.70 16.01
CA HIS A 354 -5.24 -11.58 15.01
C HIS A 354 -6.51 -12.23 15.59
N GLY A 355 -7.52 -12.44 14.77
CA GLY A 355 -8.79 -13.03 15.20
C GLY A 355 -9.79 -12.06 15.83
N LEU A 356 -9.37 -10.84 16.21
CA LEU A 356 -10.30 -9.81 16.68
C LEU A 356 -10.98 -9.11 15.50
N SER A 357 -12.22 -8.67 15.71
CA SER A 357 -12.90 -7.82 14.71
C SER A 357 -12.19 -6.48 14.56
N ALA A 358 -12.23 -5.86 13.36
CA ALA A 358 -11.62 -4.56 13.11
C ALA A 358 -12.03 -3.49 14.13
N ARG A 359 -13.31 -3.51 14.57
CA ARG A 359 -13.82 -2.57 15.56
C ARG A 359 -13.17 -2.75 16.94
N GLN A 360 -12.93 -3.98 17.36
CA GLN A 360 -12.23 -4.27 18.62
C GLN A 360 -10.75 -3.87 18.53
N GLN A 361 -10.10 -4.12 17.39
CA GLN A 361 -8.72 -3.72 17.15
C GLN A 361 -8.54 -2.19 17.21
N MET A 362 -9.50 -1.41 16.67
CA MET A 362 -9.44 0.06 16.65
C MET A 362 -9.55 0.72 18.04
N ILE A 363 -10.03 0.02 19.06
CA ILE A 363 -10.13 0.53 20.43
C ILE A 363 -8.82 0.27 21.22
N THR A 364 -7.92 -0.57 20.70
CA THR A 364 -6.69 -0.95 21.40
C THR A 364 -5.63 0.16 21.41
N PRO A 365 -4.75 0.21 22.41
CA PRO A 365 -3.62 1.14 22.42
C PRO A 365 -2.68 0.95 21.22
N TRP A 366 -2.57 -0.26 20.66
CA TRP A 366 -1.83 -0.56 19.44
C TRP A 366 -2.29 0.32 18.27
N PHE A 367 -3.59 0.41 18.09
CA PHE A 367 -4.18 1.21 17.03
C PHE A 367 -4.11 2.71 17.34
N VAL A 368 -4.47 3.11 18.56
CA VAL A 368 -4.56 4.54 18.94
C VAL A 368 -3.19 5.21 18.86
N LEU A 369 -2.15 4.60 19.43
CA LEU A 369 -0.79 5.17 19.42
C LEU A 369 -0.21 5.22 18.01
N MET A 370 -0.44 4.17 17.21
CA MET A 370 -0.03 4.14 15.81
C MET A 370 -0.75 5.24 15.01
N THR A 371 -2.06 5.39 15.20
CA THR A 371 -2.85 6.43 14.51
C THR A 371 -2.35 7.82 14.88
N LEU A 372 -2.13 8.09 16.16
CA LEU A 372 -1.62 9.39 16.61
C LEU A 372 -0.24 9.71 16.01
N LEU A 373 0.66 8.73 16.01
CA LEU A 373 1.97 8.89 15.39
C LEU A 373 1.85 9.13 13.88
N THR A 374 0.98 8.36 13.19
CA THR A 374 0.79 8.48 11.74
C THR A 374 0.20 9.83 11.37
N VAL A 375 -0.83 10.28 12.07
CA VAL A 375 -1.44 11.61 11.89
C VAL A 375 -0.39 12.70 12.01
N LEU A 376 0.40 12.67 13.08
CA LEU A 376 1.41 13.69 13.35
C LEU A 376 2.53 13.69 12.31
N GLN A 377 3.03 12.52 11.93
CA GLN A 377 4.13 12.42 10.97
C GLN A 377 3.67 12.77 9.55
N MET A 378 2.48 12.37 9.14
CA MET A 378 1.93 12.75 7.83
C MET A 378 1.69 14.26 7.74
N LEU A 379 1.12 14.86 8.78
CA LEU A 379 0.93 16.31 8.85
C LEU A 379 2.27 17.05 8.75
N ARG A 380 3.28 16.60 9.52
CA ARG A 380 4.63 17.16 9.47
C ARG A 380 5.28 17.03 8.09
N MET A 381 5.19 15.84 7.48
CA MET A 381 5.79 15.60 6.15
C MET A 381 5.15 16.51 5.10
N ASN A 382 3.82 16.61 5.10
CA ASN A 382 3.11 17.46 4.15
C ASN A 382 3.39 18.95 4.38
N TYR A 383 3.42 19.39 5.64
CA TYR A 383 3.80 20.77 5.99
C TYR A 383 5.21 21.09 5.49
N PHE A 384 6.20 20.22 5.71
CA PHE A 384 7.56 20.40 5.23
C PHE A 384 7.64 20.50 3.69
N ILE A 385 6.97 19.56 2.97
CA ILE A 385 6.95 19.58 1.49
C ILE A 385 6.36 20.88 0.95
N ALA A 386 5.29 21.37 1.58
CA ALA A 386 4.63 22.61 1.15
C ALA A 386 5.48 23.87 1.41
N THR A 387 6.23 23.89 2.49
CA THR A 387 6.84 25.11 3.03
C THR A 387 8.36 25.08 3.10
N VAL A 388 9.04 24.09 2.52
CA VAL A 388 10.51 23.96 2.57
C VAL A 388 11.22 25.24 2.13
N ARG A 389 10.80 25.88 1.03
CA ARG A 389 11.41 27.12 0.53
C ARG A 389 11.22 28.26 1.53
N THR A 390 10.01 28.54 1.95
CA THR A 390 9.66 29.63 2.87
C THR A 390 10.28 29.46 4.25
N GLN A 391 10.37 28.23 4.77
CA GLN A 391 11.06 27.93 6.02
C GLN A 391 12.54 28.33 5.95
N TYR A 392 13.26 27.90 4.90
CA TYR A 392 14.69 28.21 4.75
C TYR A 392 14.93 29.64 4.33
N GLU A 393 13.99 30.29 3.64
CA GLU A 393 14.06 31.74 3.36
C GLU A 393 14.09 32.55 4.66
N TYR A 394 13.16 32.23 5.59
CA TYR A 394 13.16 32.86 6.91
C TYR A 394 14.42 32.53 7.71
N MET A 395 14.80 31.25 7.80
CA MET A 395 15.92 30.82 8.65
C MET A 395 17.28 31.30 8.17
N LEU A 396 17.50 31.39 6.86
CA LEU A 396 18.78 31.79 6.27
C LEU A 396 18.82 33.29 5.92
N GLY A 397 17.68 33.99 5.97
CA GLY A 397 17.57 35.41 5.60
C GLY A 397 17.92 35.69 4.12
N SER A 398 17.82 34.68 3.24
CA SER A 398 18.22 34.78 1.84
C SER A 398 17.39 33.86 0.94
N VAL A 399 16.68 34.46 -0.01
CA VAL A 399 15.91 33.76 -1.05
C VAL A 399 16.81 32.86 -1.88
N HIS A 400 18.01 33.34 -2.27
CA HIS A 400 18.94 32.57 -3.10
C HIS A 400 19.45 31.29 -2.40
N LEU A 401 19.70 31.34 -1.08
CA LEU A 401 20.13 30.17 -0.32
C LEU A 401 18.96 29.19 -0.12
N ALA A 402 17.76 29.69 0.13
CA ALA A 402 16.54 28.89 0.21
C ALA A 402 16.25 28.16 -1.10
N ASP A 403 16.38 28.84 -2.22
CA ASP A 403 16.22 28.24 -3.56
C ASP A 403 17.21 27.10 -3.82
N ARG A 404 18.45 27.20 -3.34
CA ARG A 404 19.43 26.11 -3.48
C ARG A 404 19.00 24.86 -2.71
N ILE A 405 18.47 25.02 -1.49
CA ILE A 405 17.94 23.91 -0.70
C ILE A 405 16.70 23.33 -1.37
N ASN A 406 15.78 24.18 -1.85
CA ASN A 406 14.58 23.72 -2.55
C ASN A 406 14.91 22.93 -3.82
N ARG A 407 15.81 23.41 -4.66
CA ARG A 407 16.28 22.68 -5.86
C ARG A 407 16.92 21.34 -5.51
N PHE A 408 17.70 21.30 -4.43
CA PHE A 408 18.25 20.04 -3.93
C PHE A 408 17.14 19.08 -3.47
N PHE A 409 16.13 19.59 -2.76
CA PHE A 409 14.98 18.81 -2.33
C PHE A 409 14.18 18.23 -3.51
N ASP A 410 13.94 19.06 -4.55
CA ASP A 410 13.20 18.65 -5.76
C ASP A 410 13.85 17.44 -6.48
N VAL A 411 15.19 17.38 -6.47
CA VAL A 411 15.95 16.27 -7.04
C VAL A 411 16.05 15.09 -6.06
N ALA A 412 16.29 15.39 -4.78
CA ALA A 412 16.51 14.37 -3.76
C ALA A 412 15.25 13.57 -3.47
N LEU A 413 14.08 14.20 -3.50
CA LEU A 413 12.81 13.55 -3.13
C LEU A 413 12.49 12.34 -4.03
N PRO A 414 12.43 12.44 -5.37
CA PRO A 414 12.19 11.29 -6.23
C PRO A 414 13.37 10.29 -6.24
N ALA A 415 14.60 10.78 -6.22
CA ALA A 415 15.79 9.92 -6.24
C ALA A 415 15.89 9.08 -4.96
N GLY A 416 15.64 9.68 -3.81
CA GLY A 416 15.74 9.00 -2.53
C GLY A 416 14.68 7.93 -2.32
N GLY A 417 13.46 8.14 -2.81
CA GLY A 417 12.42 7.13 -2.78
C GLY A 417 12.85 5.82 -3.47
N VAL A 418 13.43 5.94 -4.67
CA VAL A 418 13.92 4.79 -5.43
C VAL A 418 15.15 4.15 -4.78
N LEU A 419 16.15 4.97 -4.39
CA LEU A 419 17.41 4.48 -3.85
C LEU A 419 17.27 3.85 -2.47
N SER A 420 16.32 4.30 -1.65
CA SER A 420 16.11 3.78 -0.29
C SER A 420 15.35 2.44 -0.27
N THR A 421 14.55 2.12 -1.29
CA THR A 421 13.67 0.94 -1.32
C THR A 421 14.40 -0.39 -0.99
N PRO A 422 15.55 -0.75 -1.60
CA PRO A 422 16.23 -2.01 -1.29
C PRO A 422 16.79 -2.04 0.14
N PHE A 423 17.22 -0.91 0.69
CA PHE A 423 17.71 -0.80 2.07
C PHE A 423 16.57 -0.92 3.09
N ILE A 424 15.39 -0.38 2.76
CA ILE A 424 14.19 -0.47 3.59
C ILE A 424 13.77 -1.93 3.73
N GLY A 425 13.72 -2.69 2.62
CA GLY A 425 13.41 -4.11 2.65
C GLY A 425 14.36 -4.89 3.58
N LEU A 426 15.67 -4.65 3.43
CA LEU A 426 16.68 -5.29 4.26
C LEU A 426 16.53 -4.93 5.76
N LEU A 427 16.17 -3.68 6.06
CA LEU A 427 15.97 -3.20 7.43
C LEU A 427 14.74 -3.85 8.07
N LEU A 428 13.62 -3.93 7.33
CA LEU A 428 12.37 -4.54 7.78
C LEU A 428 12.48 -6.06 7.96
N ASP A 429 13.36 -6.71 7.20
CA ASP A 429 13.62 -8.15 7.28
C ASP A 429 14.54 -8.53 8.46
N ARG A 430 15.41 -7.63 8.90
CA ARG A 430 16.44 -7.95 9.93
C ARG A 430 16.09 -7.45 11.33
N LEU A 431 15.33 -6.36 11.43
CA LEU A 431 15.02 -5.73 12.71
C LEU A 431 13.63 -6.14 13.20
N SER A 432 13.50 -6.24 14.52
CA SER A 432 12.19 -6.39 15.16
C SER A 432 11.35 -5.11 15.01
N VAL A 433 10.03 -5.24 15.12
CA VAL A 433 9.11 -4.10 14.99
C VAL A 433 9.42 -2.98 16.01
N PRO A 434 9.68 -3.26 17.30
CA PRO A 434 10.07 -2.21 18.25
C PRO A 434 11.36 -1.47 17.84
N GLU A 435 12.36 -2.20 17.29
CA GLU A 435 13.62 -1.59 16.83
C GLU A 435 13.43 -0.67 15.63
N ILE A 436 12.59 -1.09 14.66
CA ILE A 436 12.24 -0.26 13.50
C ILE A 436 11.52 1.01 13.94
N LEU A 437 10.54 0.89 14.85
CA LEU A 437 9.83 2.04 15.39
C LEU A 437 10.76 2.98 16.16
N ALA A 438 11.70 2.44 16.97
CA ALA A 438 12.70 3.23 17.67
C ALA A 438 13.61 3.98 16.68
N CYS A 439 14.07 3.31 15.63
CA CYS A 439 14.86 3.93 14.56
C CYS A 439 14.10 5.09 13.91
N ILE A 440 12.83 4.92 13.59
CA ILE A 440 11.96 5.98 13.03
C ILE A 440 11.84 7.15 14.01
N VAL A 441 11.61 6.90 15.29
CA VAL A 441 11.48 7.95 16.31
C VAL A 441 12.78 8.77 16.43
N VAL A 442 13.93 8.10 16.47
CA VAL A 442 15.23 8.76 16.51
C VAL A 442 15.47 9.61 15.26
N LEU A 443 15.24 9.03 14.08
CA LEU A 443 15.46 9.73 12.81
C LEU A 443 14.51 10.92 12.63
N THR A 444 13.22 10.75 12.96
CA THR A 444 12.25 11.85 12.85
C THR A 444 12.50 12.95 13.87
N THR A 445 12.98 12.62 15.05
CA THR A 445 13.41 13.60 16.05
C THR A 445 14.66 14.36 15.58
N ALA A 446 15.66 13.64 15.04
CA ALA A 446 16.85 14.24 14.47
C ALA A 446 16.52 15.23 13.34
N ILE A 447 15.60 14.85 12.41
CA ILE A 447 15.09 15.75 11.39
C ILE A 447 14.48 17.02 12.00
N GLY A 448 13.69 16.88 13.09
CA GLY A 448 13.07 18.02 13.76
C GLY A 448 14.07 18.98 14.39
N VAL A 449 15.10 18.43 15.03
CA VAL A 449 16.19 19.24 15.61
C VAL A 449 16.99 19.93 14.51
N LEU A 450 17.40 19.20 13.48
CA LEU A 450 18.16 19.76 12.36
C LEU A 450 17.39 20.84 11.61
N ASN A 451 16.09 20.65 11.40
CA ASN A 451 15.22 21.63 10.74
C ASN A 451 14.93 22.87 11.61
N SER A 452 15.39 22.90 12.84
CA SER A 452 15.32 24.09 13.71
C SER A 452 16.62 24.87 13.78
N VAL A 453 17.69 24.43 13.07
CA VAL A 453 19.00 25.08 13.08
C VAL A 453 19.21 25.84 11.76
N PRO A 454 19.41 27.19 11.80
CA PRO A 454 19.47 28.03 10.61
C PRO A 454 20.84 28.00 9.91
N THR A 455 21.25 26.85 9.39
CA THR A 455 22.48 26.70 8.59
C THR A 455 22.26 25.92 7.31
N MET A 456 23.05 26.20 6.27
CA MET A 456 22.95 25.48 4.99
C MET A 456 23.20 23.97 5.14
N TRP A 457 24.18 23.59 5.94
CA TRP A 457 24.55 22.19 6.14
C TRP A 457 23.42 21.37 6.82
N THR A 458 22.79 21.97 7.84
CA THR A 458 21.65 21.33 8.49
C THR A 458 20.46 21.21 7.53
N GLY A 459 20.27 22.19 6.65
CA GLY A 459 19.26 22.14 5.60
C GLY A 459 19.46 20.96 4.65
N TYR A 460 20.66 20.78 4.10
CA TYR A 460 20.95 19.64 3.24
C TYR A 460 20.80 18.31 3.99
N LEU A 461 21.30 18.22 5.22
CA LEU A 461 21.18 17.00 6.03
C LEU A 461 19.72 16.68 6.37
N THR A 462 18.92 17.71 6.69
CA THR A 462 17.47 17.55 6.91
C THR A 462 16.78 16.97 5.67
N VAL A 463 17.09 17.50 4.49
CA VAL A 463 16.53 17.00 3.22
C VAL A 463 16.93 15.54 2.99
N VAL A 464 18.21 15.19 3.14
CA VAL A 464 18.69 13.81 2.95
C VAL A 464 17.98 12.85 3.90
N LEU A 465 17.94 13.18 5.19
CA LEU A 465 17.25 12.32 6.17
C LEU A 465 15.75 12.24 5.91
N PHE A 466 15.10 13.35 5.56
CA PHE A 466 13.67 13.39 5.25
C PHE A 466 13.31 12.44 4.09
N VAL A 467 14.08 12.52 3.02
CA VAL A 467 13.86 11.74 1.79
C VAL A 467 14.05 10.25 2.02
N LEU A 468 14.99 9.85 2.88
CA LEU A 468 15.21 8.45 3.26
C LEU A 468 14.17 7.93 4.26
N VAL A 469 13.79 8.77 5.21
CA VAL A 469 12.86 8.38 6.30
C VAL A 469 11.41 8.28 5.79
N ARG A 470 11.01 9.10 4.82
CA ARG A 470 9.63 9.11 4.31
C ARG A 470 9.17 7.73 3.79
N PRO A 471 9.86 7.07 2.84
CA PRO A 471 9.47 5.75 2.38
C PRO A 471 9.66 4.66 3.45
N LEU A 472 10.70 4.77 4.30
CA LEU A 472 10.88 3.88 5.45
C LEU A 472 9.67 3.94 6.39
N TYR A 473 9.18 5.15 6.67
CA TYR A 473 8.02 5.36 7.53
C TYR A 473 6.78 4.64 7.01
N TYR A 474 6.40 4.86 5.73
CA TYR A 474 5.23 4.23 5.14
C TYR A 474 5.34 2.71 5.10
N SER A 475 6.51 2.20 4.73
CA SER A 475 6.77 0.76 4.69
C SER A 475 6.70 0.12 6.07
N ALA A 476 7.29 0.76 7.08
CA ALA A 476 7.27 0.26 8.46
C ALA A 476 5.86 0.30 9.07
N MET A 477 5.06 1.33 8.77
CA MET A 477 3.67 1.41 9.25
C MET A 477 2.78 0.36 8.61
N SER A 478 2.96 0.08 7.31
CA SER A 478 2.28 -1.00 6.61
C SER A 478 2.67 -2.37 7.17
N ASP A 479 3.97 -2.61 7.38
CA ASP A 479 4.50 -3.83 7.98
C ASP A 479 3.99 -4.06 9.41
N TYR A 480 4.02 -3.01 10.24
CA TYR A 480 3.42 -3.03 11.58
C TYR A 480 1.94 -3.40 11.53
N ALA A 481 1.17 -2.75 10.67
CA ALA A 481 -0.26 -3.00 10.56
C ALA A 481 -0.56 -4.45 10.15
N THR A 482 0.22 -5.01 9.25
CA THR A 482 0.09 -6.42 8.82
C THR A 482 0.42 -7.39 9.95
N LYS A 483 1.52 -7.15 10.67
CA LYS A 483 2.00 -8.04 11.75
C LYS A 483 1.09 -8.02 12.97
N VAL A 484 0.57 -6.85 13.35
CA VAL A 484 -0.23 -6.68 14.57
C VAL A 484 -1.71 -6.98 14.34
N PHE A 485 -2.32 -6.43 13.27
CA PHE A 485 -3.77 -6.53 13.03
C PHE A 485 -4.15 -7.71 12.12
N GLY A 486 -3.21 -8.23 11.34
CA GLY A 486 -3.44 -9.33 10.39
C GLY A 486 -4.07 -8.89 9.07
N PHE A 487 -3.96 -9.77 8.08
CA PHE A 487 -4.42 -9.48 6.71
C PHE A 487 -5.95 -9.37 6.58
N ALA A 488 -6.71 -10.10 7.39
CA ALA A 488 -8.18 -10.12 7.29
C ALA A 488 -8.85 -8.77 7.58
N THR A 489 -8.21 -7.94 8.41
CA THR A 489 -8.72 -6.64 8.82
C THR A 489 -7.86 -5.47 8.35
N PHE A 490 -6.74 -5.78 7.68
CA PHE A 490 -5.73 -4.80 7.26
C PHE A 490 -6.34 -3.61 6.50
N GLY A 491 -7.13 -3.87 5.46
CA GLY A 491 -7.71 -2.83 4.62
C GLY A 491 -8.57 -1.83 5.40
N ARG A 492 -9.40 -2.32 6.33
CA ARG A 492 -10.25 -1.47 7.17
C ARG A 492 -9.45 -0.71 8.22
N VAL A 493 -8.53 -1.39 8.90
CA VAL A 493 -7.76 -0.80 10.01
C VAL A 493 -6.74 0.21 9.47
N TYR A 494 -5.90 -0.21 8.52
CA TYR A 494 -4.90 0.65 7.91
C TYR A 494 -5.54 1.78 7.10
N GLY A 495 -6.60 1.48 6.32
CA GLY A 495 -7.37 2.48 5.59
C GLY A 495 -7.98 3.53 6.51
N THR A 496 -8.46 3.16 7.70
CA THR A 496 -8.96 4.13 8.71
C THR A 496 -7.83 5.03 9.21
N ILE A 497 -6.64 4.48 9.50
CA ILE A 497 -5.48 5.27 9.94
C ILE A 497 -5.13 6.33 8.88
N ILE A 498 -5.02 5.93 7.62
CA ILE A 498 -4.67 6.83 6.52
C ILE A 498 -5.77 7.87 6.28
N CYS A 499 -7.03 7.48 6.34
CA CYS A 499 -8.16 8.38 6.19
C CYS A 499 -8.20 9.44 7.31
N VAL A 500 -8.05 9.04 8.57
CA VAL A 500 -7.98 9.97 9.72
C VAL A 500 -6.80 10.92 9.56
N SER A 501 -5.65 10.41 9.13
CA SER A 501 -4.47 11.23 8.87
C SER A 501 -4.71 12.24 7.74
N GLY A 502 -5.40 11.82 6.68
CA GLY A 502 -5.82 12.70 5.59
C GLY A 502 -6.77 13.81 6.06
N LEU A 503 -7.74 13.48 6.91
CA LEU A 503 -8.66 14.47 7.48
C LEU A 503 -7.93 15.49 8.36
N VAL A 504 -7.02 15.04 9.22
CA VAL A 504 -6.25 15.96 10.07
C VAL A 504 -5.29 16.84 9.24
N ASN A 505 -4.89 16.41 8.05
CA ASN A 505 -4.09 17.25 7.16
C ASN A 505 -4.79 18.55 6.73
N PHE A 506 -6.12 18.70 6.90
CA PHE A 506 -6.77 20.01 6.78
C PHE A 506 -6.23 21.06 7.75
N SER A 507 -5.75 20.64 8.93
CA SER A 507 -5.10 21.55 9.88
C SER A 507 -3.78 22.15 9.38
N GLN A 508 -3.21 21.61 8.29
CA GLN A 508 -2.00 22.19 7.66
C GLN A 508 -2.21 23.64 7.24
N TYR A 509 -3.39 23.96 6.68
CA TYR A 509 -3.72 25.34 6.35
C TYR A 509 -3.70 26.27 7.59
N GLY A 510 -4.22 25.76 8.70
CA GLY A 510 -4.16 26.48 9.99
C GLY A 510 -2.73 26.68 10.51
N LEU A 511 -1.87 25.64 10.38
CA LEU A 511 -0.46 25.74 10.76
C LEU A 511 0.30 26.73 9.90
N ASP A 512 0.03 26.76 8.60
CA ASP A 512 0.65 27.69 7.66
C ASP A 512 0.19 29.14 7.96
N SER A 513 -1.09 29.33 8.23
CA SER A 513 -1.64 30.61 8.69
C SER A 513 -1.04 31.08 10.02
N LEU A 514 -0.81 30.17 10.98
CA LEU A 514 -0.10 30.48 12.23
C LEU A 514 1.35 30.89 11.99
N THR A 515 2.04 30.23 11.06
CA THR A 515 3.42 30.56 10.70
C THR A 515 3.53 31.99 10.19
N HIS A 516 2.68 32.36 9.23
CA HIS A 516 2.73 33.66 8.58
C HIS A 516 2.13 34.80 9.46
N GLY A 517 1.08 34.50 10.22
CA GLY A 517 0.42 35.49 11.09
C GLY A 517 1.14 35.65 12.44
N PRO A 518 0.71 34.92 13.51
CA PRO A 518 1.24 35.14 14.87
C PRO A 518 2.76 34.93 15.02
N PHE A 519 3.36 34.05 14.21
CA PHE A 519 4.79 33.75 14.27
C PHE A 519 5.63 34.59 13.29
N ALA A 520 5.03 35.51 12.55
CA ALA A 520 5.72 36.45 11.64
C ALA A 520 6.70 35.74 10.67
N GLY A 521 6.26 34.63 10.10
CA GLY A 521 7.05 33.80 9.18
C GLY A 521 8.02 32.82 9.84
N ASN A 522 8.10 32.78 11.17
CA ASN A 522 9.02 31.91 11.90
C ASN A 522 8.49 30.46 11.95
N PRO A 523 9.13 29.46 11.30
CA PRO A 523 8.69 28.07 11.31
C PRO A 523 9.13 27.31 12.57
N MET A 524 10.07 27.85 13.38
CA MET A 524 10.68 27.14 14.50
C MET A 524 9.66 26.64 15.54
N PRO A 525 8.63 27.42 15.99
CA PRO A 525 7.67 26.93 16.98
C PRO A 525 6.93 25.68 16.52
N ILE A 526 6.55 25.63 15.23
CA ILE A 526 5.84 24.49 14.65
C ILE A 526 6.78 23.29 14.49
N ASN A 527 8.02 23.50 14.05
CA ASN A 527 9.01 22.45 13.92
C ASN A 527 9.36 21.81 15.29
N ILE A 528 9.50 22.63 16.34
CA ILE A 528 9.73 22.16 17.71
C ILE A 528 8.50 21.39 18.23
N PHE A 529 7.29 21.88 17.97
CA PHE A 529 6.07 21.16 18.33
C PHE A 529 6.04 19.77 17.68
N PHE A 530 6.29 19.67 16.38
CA PHE A 530 6.30 18.37 15.69
C PHE A 530 7.42 17.45 16.20
N ALA A 531 8.60 17.98 16.52
CA ALA A 531 9.70 17.19 17.04
C ALA A 531 9.37 16.64 18.44
N THR A 532 8.87 17.49 19.34
CA THR A 532 8.56 17.10 20.72
C THR A 532 7.35 16.18 20.79
N ALA A 533 6.26 16.49 20.12
CA ALA A 533 5.08 15.64 20.06
C ALA A 533 5.39 14.28 19.41
N GLY A 534 6.17 14.29 18.31
CA GLY A 534 6.60 13.06 17.62
C GLY A 534 7.49 12.19 18.51
N PHE A 535 8.40 12.78 19.27
CA PHE A 535 9.23 12.07 20.21
C PHE A 535 8.41 11.44 21.35
N VAL A 536 7.50 12.19 21.95
CA VAL A 536 6.67 11.71 23.07
C VAL A 536 5.75 10.58 22.62
N ILE A 537 4.97 10.79 21.55
CA ILE A 537 4.02 9.78 21.04
C ILE A 537 4.78 8.57 20.52
N GLY A 538 5.86 8.79 19.77
CA GLY A 538 6.68 7.72 19.21
C GLY A 538 7.35 6.87 20.30
N THR A 539 7.91 7.50 21.32
CA THR A 539 8.49 6.77 22.47
C THR A 539 7.43 5.98 23.22
N ALA A 540 6.24 6.55 23.44
CA ALA A 540 5.13 5.84 24.05
C ALA A 540 4.73 4.59 23.23
N LEU A 541 4.66 4.70 21.90
CA LEU A 541 4.39 3.56 21.01
C LEU A 541 5.50 2.50 21.10
N VAL A 542 6.77 2.90 21.02
CA VAL A 542 7.92 1.98 21.09
C VAL A 542 7.92 1.21 22.40
N VAL A 543 7.79 1.92 23.54
CA VAL A 543 7.77 1.30 24.87
C VAL A 543 6.59 0.33 25.00
N TYR A 544 5.40 0.77 24.58
CA TYR A 544 4.20 -0.06 24.63
C TYR A 544 4.36 -1.34 23.80
N VAL A 545 4.81 -1.22 22.55
CA VAL A 545 5.01 -2.34 21.61
C VAL A 545 6.10 -3.29 22.13
N ALA A 546 7.20 -2.77 22.67
CA ALA A 546 8.27 -3.59 23.25
C ALA A 546 7.77 -4.40 24.47
N VAL A 547 7.10 -3.74 25.42
CA VAL A 547 6.58 -4.40 26.63
C VAL A 547 5.50 -5.43 26.28
N ALA A 548 4.56 -5.08 25.40
CA ALA A 548 3.49 -5.98 24.99
C ALA A 548 4.03 -7.16 24.15
N GLY A 549 4.99 -6.92 23.26
CA GLY A 549 5.66 -7.96 22.49
C GLY A 549 6.44 -8.96 23.38
N HIS A 550 7.16 -8.47 24.39
CA HIS A 550 7.82 -9.35 25.37
C HIS A 550 6.82 -10.23 26.14
N LYS A 551 5.65 -9.69 26.51
CA LYS A 551 4.61 -10.47 27.18
C LYS A 551 4.03 -11.55 26.26
N LEU A 552 3.75 -11.22 25.00
CA LEU A 552 3.27 -12.18 24.00
C LEU A 552 4.26 -13.33 23.81
N LYS A 553 5.53 -13.00 23.59
CA LYS A 553 6.59 -14.00 23.42
C LYS A 553 6.74 -14.92 24.64
N ALA A 554 6.62 -14.36 25.84
CA ALA A 554 6.65 -15.16 27.09
C ALA A 554 5.43 -16.10 27.19
N GLN A 555 4.24 -15.66 26.74
CA GLN A 555 3.04 -16.50 26.72
C GLN A 555 3.16 -17.63 25.68
N GLU A 556 3.66 -17.34 24.49
CA GLU A 556 3.89 -18.36 23.44
C GLU A 556 4.88 -19.42 23.89
N LEU A 557 6.01 -19.02 24.52
CA LEU A 557 6.98 -19.94 25.08
C LEU A 557 6.39 -20.82 26.19
N ALA A 558 5.56 -20.24 27.06
CA ALA A 558 4.89 -20.99 28.11
C ALA A 558 3.88 -22.01 27.57
N LEU A 559 3.16 -21.64 26.50
CA LEU A 559 2.23 -22.55 25.81
C LEU A 559 2.98 -23.69 25.11
N ALA A 560 4.07 -23.38 24.40
CA ALA A 560 4.90 -24.38 23.74
C ALA A 560 5.51 -25.38 24.75
N GLN A 561 6.02 -24.91 25.91
CA GLN A 561 6.50 -25.77 26.97
C GLN A 561 5.39 -26.65 27.54
N ASN A 562 4.18 -26.12 27.74
CA ASN A 562 3.05 -26.92 28.23
C ASN A 562 2.61 -27.99 27.21
N GLU A 563 2.64 -27.71 25.92
CA GLU A 563 2.36 -28.70 24.88
C GLU A 563 3.44 -29.78 24.81
N GLU A 564 4.70 -29.41 24.97
CA GLU A 564 5.83 -30.36 25.03
C GLU A 564 5.70 -31.28 26.24
N TRP A 565 5.36 -30.72 27.42
CA TRP A 565 5.09 -31.50 28.63
C TRP A 565 3.91 -32.45 28.44
N ARG A 566 2.81 -32.05 27.79
CA ARG A 566 1.68 -32.95 27.51
C ARG A 566 2.04 -34.10 26.57
N ARG A 567 2.98 -33.91 25.64
CA ARG A 567 3.47 -34.97 24.76
C ARG A 567 4.42 -35.94 25.44
N LEU A 568 5.08 -35.51 26.52
CA LEU A 568 6.02 -36.32 27.28
C LEU A 568 5.35 -37.12 28.40
N ILE A 569 4.15 -36.77 28.82
CA ILE A 569 3.34 -37.57 29.74
C ILE A 569 2.66 -38.65 28.89
N PRO A 570 2.99 -39.95 29.08
CA PRO A 570 2.22 -41.02 28.46
C PRO A 570 0.78 -40.91 28.96
N GLU A 571 -0.21 -41.07 28.09
CA GLU A 571 -1.58 -41.35 28.53
C GLU A 571 -1.50 -42.58 29.41
N GLU A 572 -1.76 -42.45 30.72
CA GLU A 572 -2.01 -43.58 31.58
C GLU A 572 -3.22 -44.28 30.98
N ASP A 573 -2.97 -45.41 30.31
CA ASP A 573 -4.03 -46.31 29.90
C ASP A 573 -4.89 -46.58 31.15
N GLU A 574 -6.11 -46.08 31.17
CA GLU A 574 -7.14 -46.52 32.11
C GLU A 574 -7.32 -48.05 31.92
N TYR A 575 -6.55 -48.80 32.69
CA TYR A 575 -6.92 -50.20 32.92
C TYR A 575 -8.23 -50.19 33.73
N GLU A 576 -9.36 -50.24 33.04
CA GLU A 576 -10.62 -50.70 33.63
C GLU A 576 -10.46 -52.18 34.00
N ASP A 577 -10.48 -52.47 35.31
CA ASP A 577 -10.76 -53.79 35.85
C ASP A 577 -12.24 -54.20 35.68
#